data_2035f3a95bbe46e01538fbffe37911d3
#
_entry.id   2035f3a95bbe46e01538fbffe37911d3
#
_cell.length_a   1.000
_cell.length_b   1.000
_cell.length_c   1.000
_cell.angle_alpha   90.00
_cell.angle_beta   90.00
_cell.angle_gamma   90.00
#
_symmetry.space_group_name_H-M   'P 1'
#
loop_
_entity.id
_entity.type
_entity.pdbx_description
1 polymer ?
#
loop_
_entity_poly.entity_id
_entity_poly.type
_entity_poly.pdbx_seq_one_letter_code
_entity_poly.pdbx_strand_id
1 'polypeptide(L)'
;MQYIKIHSQDNVAVALTDIAAGSVVTIDNDSVTLGQDIVRGHKFALRAIAKGENVVKYGLPIGHALADIAPGEHVHAHNTRTNLSDLDAYRYQPDLVAQPPQPADREVQIYRRANGDVGVRNELWILPTVGCVNAMARQMQNRFLKETYGAEDIDGVHLFSHTYGCSQLGDDHINTRTMLQNMVRHPNAGAVLVVGLGCENNQVEAFRETLGEFDPQRVHFMVCQHQDDEVEAGVEHLHQLYEVMRQDKRQPGKLSELKFGLECGGSDGLSGITANPMLGRFSDYVIANGGTTVLTEVPEMFGAEQLLMSHCRDEATFDKLVTMVNDFKQYFIAHDQPIYENPSPGNKAGGITTLEDKSLGCTQKAGSSQVVDVLRYGERLKVHGLNLLSAPGNDAVATSALAGAGCHMVLFSTGRGTPYGGFVPTVKIATNSELAAKKKHWIDFDAGQLLHGKTMPQLLEEFVDASVAFANGKPTCNEQNDFRELAIFKSGVTL
;
A
#
# COMPACT_ATOMS: atom_id res chain seq x y z
N MET A 1 -21.04 -20.34 -7.33
CA MET A 1 -21.91 -19.12 -7.18
C MET A 1 -21.55 -18.20 -8.35
N GLN A 2 -22.54 -17.72 -9.10
CA GLN A 2 -22.25 -16.85 -10.28
C GLN A 2 -22.33 -15.35 -9.95
N TYR A 3 -22.92 -14.98 -8.85
CA TYR A 3 -23.13 -13.61 -8.41
C TYR A 3 -23.24 -13.54 -6.88
N ILE A 4 -23.07 -12.34 -6.33
CA ILE A 4 -23.16 -12.09 -4.88
C ILE A 4 -23.86 -10.77 -4.59
N LYS A 5 -24.77 -10.77 -3.62
CA LYS A 5 -25.26 -9.61 -2.89
C LYS A 5 -24.42 -9.51 -1.61
N ILE A 6 -23.70 -8.43 -1.41
CA ILE A 6 -22.68 -8.33 -0.37
C ILE A 6 -23.31 -8.01 0.99
N HIS A 7 -24.31 -7.10 1.00
CA HIS A 7 -25.02 -6.69 2.20
C HIS A 7 -26.53 -6.78 1.99
N SER A 8 -27.28 -7.03 3.05
CA SER A 8 -28.75 -7.18 2.97
C SER A 8 -29.47 -5.95 2.41
N GLN A 9 -28.91 -4.75 2.60
CA GLN A 9 -29.46 -3.48 2.10
C GLN A 9 -29.10 -3.17 0.64
N ASP A 10 -28.21 -3.96 0.02
CA ASP A 10 -27.80 -3.71 -1.36
C ASP A 10 -28.96 -3.82 -2.33
N ASN A 11 -29.06 -2.86 -3.26
CA ASN A 11 -29.98 -2.89 -4.38
C ASN A 11 -29.34 -3.32 -5.70
N VAL A 12 -28.06 -3.71 -5.62
CA VAL A 12 -27.30 -4.31 -6.72
C VAL A 12 -26.63 -5.61 -6.27
N ALA A 13 -26.32 -6.50 -7.22
CA ALA A 13 -25.43 -7.64 -7.03
C ALA A 13 -24.22 -7.56 -7.98
N VAL A 14 -23.14 -8.23 -7.63
CA VAL A 14 -21.91 -8.31 -8.41
C VAL A 14 -21.81 -9.66 -9.09
N ALA A 15 -21.53 -9.68 -10.39
CA ALA A 15 -21.24 -10.89 -11.15
C ALA A 15 -19.87 -11.44 -10.79
N LEU A 16 -19.78 -12.69 -10.38
CA LEU A 16 -18.52 -13.40 -10.06
C LEU A 16 -17.95 -14.14 -11.27
N THR A 17 -18.79 -14.35 -12.29
CA THR A 17 -18.45 -14.88 -13.61
C THR A 17 -19.19 -14.06 -14.65
N ASP A 18 -18.86 -14.21 -15.93
CA ASP A 18 -19.68 -13.64 -17.00
C ASP A 18 -21.06 -14.31 -16.99
N ILE A 19 -22.12 -13.51 -17.08
CA ILE A 19 -23.53 -13.98 -17.07
C ILE A 19 -24.21 -13.44 -18.31
N ALA A 20 -24.77 -14.35 -19.12
CA ALA A 20 -25.42 -14.00 -20.38
C ALA A 20 -26.78 -13.29 -20.19
N ALA A 21 -27.14 -12.44 -21.14
CA ALA A 21 -28.48 -11.87 -21.25
C ALA A 21 -29.56 -12.95 -21.24
N GLY A 22 -30.71 -12.66 -20.64
CA GLY A 22 -31.82 -13.61 -20.48
C GLY A 22 -31.63 -14.61 -19.35
N SER A 23 -30.48 -14.65 -18.68
CA SER A 23 -30.28 -15.48 -17.49
C SER A 23 -31.19 -15.01 -16.34
N VAL A 24 -31.80 -15.95 -15.64
CA VAL A 24 -32.57 -15.67 -14.42
C VAL A 24 -31.67 -15.83 -13.20
N VAL A 25 -31.56 -14.77 -12.44
CA VAL A 25 -30.77 -14.67 -11.20
C VAL A 25 -31.75 -14.68 -10.02
N THR A 26 -31.54 -15.57 -9.06
CA THR A 26 -32.36 -15.63 -7.83
C THR A 26 -31.51 -15.27 -6.63
N ILE A 27 -31.90 -14.20 -5.91
CA ILE A 27 -31.22 -13.70 -4.70
C ILE A 27 -32.28 -13.50 -3.63
N ASP A 28 -32.04 -14.05 -2.45
CA ASP A 28 -33.02 -14.14 -1.35
C ASP A 28 -34.29 -14.90 -1.85
N ASN A 29 -35.40 -14.24 -2.09
CA ASN A 29 -36.59 -14.83 -2.66
C ASN A 29 -37.05 -14.16 -3.97
N ASP A 30 -36.21 -13.22 -4.48
CA ASP A 30 -36.50 -12.45 -5.67
C ASP A 30 -35.79 -13.02 -6.89
N SER A 31 -36.47 -13.10 -8.02
CA SER A 31 -35.91 -13.54 -9.30
C SER A 31 -35.86 -12.37 -10.27
N VAL A 32 -34.73 -12.13 -10.85
CA VAL A 32 -34.44 -11.04 -11.80
C VAL A 32 -33.93 -11.63 -13.10
N THR A 33 -34.48 -11.22 -14.24
CA THR A 33 -33.95 -11.59 -15.57
C THR A 33 -33.00 -10.52 -16.06
N LEU A 34 -31.78 -10.90 -16.43
CA LEU A 34 -30.78 -9.96 -16.95
C LEU A 34 -31.16 -9.48 -18.35
N GLY A 35 -31.21 -8.16 -18.55
CA GLY A 35 -31.54 -7.52 -19.82
C GLY A 35 -30.37 -7.54 -20.85
N GLN A 36 -29.15 -7.76 -20.38
CA GLN A 36 -27.93 -7.76 -21.18
C GLN A 36 -26.87 -8.64 -20.54
N ASP A 37 -25.75 -8.88 -21.26
CA ASP A 37 -24.62 -9.60 -20.70
C ASP A 37 -23.98 -8.79 -19.57
N ILE A 38 -23.67 -9.45 -18.45
CA ILE A 38 -22.97 -8.85 -17.30
C ILE A 38 -21.61 -9.51 -17.17
N VAL A 39 -20.56 -8.73 -17.38
CA VAL A 39 -19.17 -9.19 -17.27
C VAL A 39 -18.79 -9.36 -15.79
N ARG A 40 -17.91 -10.30 -15.50
CA ARG A 40 -17.37 -10.53 -14.16
C ARG A 40 -16.85 -9.22 -13.53
N GLY A 41 -17.17 -9.01 -12.26
CA GLY A 41 -16.83 -7.82 -11.48
C GLY A 41 -17.84 -6.68 -11.63
N HIS A 42 -18.71 -6.72 -12.65
CA HIS A 42 -19.75 -5.70 -12.88
C HIS A 42 -21.02 -5.98 -12.08
N LYS A 43 -21.82 -4.92 -11.92
CA LYS A 43 -23.05 -4.91 -11.12
C LYS A 43 -24.29 -4.91 -12.00
N PHE A 44 -25.36 -5.50 -11.47
CA PHE A 44 -26.70 -5.40 -12.02
C PHE A 44 -27.72 -5.09 -10.93
N ALA A 45 -28.79 -4.40 -11.27
CA ALA A 45 -29.85 -3.99 -10.34
C ALA A 45 -30.69 -5.19 -9.90
N LEU A 46 -30.96 -5.33 -8.61
CA LEU A 46 -31.83 -6.35 -8.04
C LEU A 46 -33.30 -5.95 -8.05
N ARG A 47 -33.56 -4.64 -8.05
CA ARG A 47 -34.87 -4.02 -8.13
C ARG A 47 -34.84 -2.77 -9.00
N ALA A 48 -35.97 -2.19 -9.30
CA ALA A 48 -36.00 -0.87 -9.92
C ALA A 48 -35.33 0.18 -9.01
N ILE A 49 -34.49 1.04 -9.60
CA ILE A 49 -33.85 2.19 -8.95
C ILE A 49 -34.25 3.43 -9.72
N ALA A 50 -35.02 4.32 -9.08
CA ALA A 50 -35.52 5.53 -9.74
C ALA A 50 -34.38 6.54 -9.97
N LYS A 51 -34.57 7.39 -10.97
CA LYS A 51 -33.66 8.54 -11.20
C LYS A 51 -33.47 9.36 -9.92
N GLY A 52 -32.23 9.61 -9.53
CA GLY A 52 -31.84 10.33 -8.31
C GLY A 52 -31.81 9.46 -7.06
N GLU A 53 -32.31 8.21 -7.12
CA GLU A 53 -32.22 7.26 -6.02
C GLU A 53 -30.78 6.73 -5.87
N ASN A 54 -30.36 6.47 -4.63
CA ASN A 54 -29.04 5.90 -4.36
C ASN A 54 -28.90 4.48 -4.88
N VAL A 55 -27.78 4.22 -5.56
CA VAL A 55 -27.26 2.88 -5.79
C VAL A 55 -26.50 2.45 -4.54
N VAL A 56 -26.89 1.32 -3.95
CA VAL A 56 -26.37 0.83 -2.67
C VAL A 56 -25.59 -0.46 -2.86
N LYS A 57 -24.34 -0.48 -2.38
CA LYS A 57 -23.44 -1.63 -2.33
C LYS A 57 -22.64 -1.58 -1.02
N TYR A 58 -22.34 -2.71 -0.42
CA TYR A 58 -21.74 -2.80 0.92
C TYR A 58 -22.63 -2.19 2.03
N GLY A 59 -23.93 -2.09 1.81
CA GLY A 59 -24.89 -1.46 2.71
C GLY A 59 -24.89 0.07 2.68
N LEU A 60 -24.08 0.69 1.82
CA LEU A 60 -23.87 2.16 1.73
C LEU A 60 -24.07 2.66 0.29
N PRO A 61 -24.45 3.95 0.12
CA PRO A 61 -24.53 4.54 -1.20
C PRO A 61 -23.18 4.57 -1.92
N ILE A 62 -23.15 4.09 -3.17
CA ILE A 62 -22.00 4.19 -4.07
C ILE A 62 -22.22 5.26 -5.15
N GLY A 63 -23.25 6.06 -5.02
CA GLY A 63 -23.68 7.09 -5.97
C GLY A 63 -25.19 7.09 -6.15
N HIS A 64 -25.68 7.85 -7.13
CA HIS A 64 -27.12 7.94 -7.47
C HIS A 64 -27.35 7.63 -8.94
N ALA A 65 -28.57 7.19 -9.26
CA ALA A 65 -29.00 6.86 -10.62
C ALA A 65 -29.23 8.13 -11.45
N LEU A 66 -28.69 8.19 -12.67
CA LEU A 66 -28.88 9.31 -13.62
C LEU A 66 -30.22 9.21 -14.38
N ALA A 67 -30.76 8.01 -14.50
CA ALA A 67 -32.05 7.68 -15.10
C ALA A 67 -32.65 6.51 -14.31
N ASP A 68 -33.91 6.17 -14.58
CA ASP A 68 -34.53 4.97 -14.03
C ASP A 68 -33.74 3.74 -14.52
N ILE A 69 -33.40 2.85 -13.59
CA ILE A 69 -32.68 1.59 -13.84
C ILE A 69 -33.64 0.43 -13.57
N ALA A 70 -33.85 -0.41 -14.56
CA ALA A 70 -34.73 -1.56 -14.43
C ALA A 70 -34.08 -2.73 -13.66
N PRO A 71 -34.85 -3.63 -13.02
CA PRO A 71 -34.32 -4.87 -12.48
C PRO A 71 -33.58 -5.68 -13.55
N GLY A 72 -32.38 -6.19 -13.24
CA GLY A 72 -31.53 -6.92 -14.18
C GLY A 72 -30.71 -6.06 -15.13
N GLU A 73 -30.85 -4.74 -15.08
CA GLU A 73 -30.06 -3.83 -15.88
C GLU A 73 -28.63 -3.66 -15.30
N HIS A 74 -27.67 -3.53 -16.18
CA HIS A 74 -26.26 -3.26 -15.82
C HIS A 74 -26.11 -1.89 -15.17
N VAL A 75 -25.50 -1.86 -13.98
CA VAL A 75 -25.27 -0.63 -13.22
C VAL A 75 -23.79 -0.22 -13.33
N HIS A 76 -23.55 0.92 -13.98
CA HIS A 76 -22.19 1.42 -14.20
C HIS A 76 -22.17 2.92 -14.53
N ALA A 77 -21.03 3.47 -14.89
CA ALA A 77 -20.80 4.90 -15.14
C ALA A 77 -21.75 5.55 -16.18
N HIS A 78 -22.43 4.78 -17.02
CA HIS A 78 -23.41 5.29 -17.98
C HIS A 78 -24.74 5.68 -17.33
N ASN A 79 -25.10 5.08 -16.19
CA ASN A 79 -26.37 5.34 -15.48
C ASN A 79 -26.20 5.63 -13.97
N THR A 80 -24.97 5.74 -13.47
CA THR A 80 -24.68 6.04 -12.06
C THR A 80 -23.60 7.11 -11.95
N ARG A 81 -23.80 8.09 -11.04
CA ARG A 81 -22.84 9.16 -10.73
C ARG A 81 -22.56 9.23 -9.24
N THR A 82 -21.37 9.71 -8.89
CA THR A 82 -20.93 10.00 -7.51
C THR A 82 -21.85 10.96 -6.77
N ASN A 83 -21.97 10.79 -5.46
CA ASN A 83 -22.63 11.73 -4.54
C ASN A 83 -21.63 12.76 -3.96
N LEU A 84 -20.31 12.55 -4.21
CA LEU A 84 -19.27 13.42 -3.67
C LEU A 84 -19.34 14.81 -4.27
N SER A 85 -19.21 15.82 -3.41
CA SER A 85 -19.09 17.21 -3.76
C SER A 85 -17.83 17.79 -3.08
N ASP A 86 -17.89 18.96 -2.50
CA ASP A 86 -16.75 19.67 -1.93
C ASP A 86 -16.28 19.12 -0.56
N LEU A 87 -15.71 20.00 0.28
CA LEU A 87 -15.28 19.68 1.64
C LEU A 87 -16.50 19.32 2.53
N ASP A 88 -16.37 18.25 3.30
CA ASP A 88 -17.41 17.79 4.20
C ASP A 88 -17.15 18.22 5.64
N ALA A 89 -18.25 18.41 6.39
CA ALA A 89 -18.22 18.58 7.83
C ALA A 89 -18.52 17.24 8.51
N TYR A 90 -17.53 16.71 9.21
CA TYR A 90 -17.63 15.43 9.90
C TYR A 90 -17.95 15.59 11.37
N ARG A 91 -18.54 14.58 11.97
CA ARG A 91 -18.84 14.53 13.40
C ARG A 91 -18.31 13.23 13.99
N TYR A 92 -17.63 13.31 15.12
CA TYR A 92 -17.16 12.12 15.83
C TYR A 92 -18.35 11.33 16.40
N GLN A 93 -18.54 10.13 15.90
CA GLN A 93 -19.58 9.17 16.32
C GLN A 93 -18.90 7.80 16.39
N PRO A 94 -18.27 7.46 17.53
CA PRO A 94 -17.53 6.22 17.66
C PRO A 94 -18.45 5.00 17.58
N ASP A 95 -18.05 4.03 16.76
CA ASP A 95 -18.61 2.69 16.68
C ASP A 95 -17.46 1.68 16.87
N LEU A 96 -17.07 1.52 18.14
CA LEU A 96 -15.93 0.70 18.51
C LEU A 96 -16.39 -0.73 18.76
N VAL A 97 -16.19 -1.58 17.76
CA VAL A 97 -16.57 -3.01 17.83
C VAL A 97 -15.50 -3.78 18.62
N ALA A 98 -15.97 -4.61 19.56
CA ALA A 98 -15.08 -5.55 20.24
C ALA A 98 -14.52 -6.57 19.25
N GLN A 99 -13.18 -6.69 19.20
CA GLN A 99 -12.52 -7.65 18.33
C GLN A 99 -12.82 -9.08 18.77
N PRO A 100 -13.16 -9.99 17.85
CA PRO A 100 -13.29 -11.40 18.18
C PRO A 100 -11.91 -11.96 18.60
N PRO A 101 -11.88 -13.02 19.43
CA PRO A 101 -10.63 -13.71 19.76
C PRO A 101 -9.89 -14.11 18.48
N GLN A 102 -8.59 -13.82 18.43
CA GLN A 102 -7.74 -14.14 17.28
C GLN A 102 -6.84 -15.35 17.60
N PRO A 103 -6.38 -16.07 16.57
CA PRO A 103 -5.36 -17.11 16.74
C PRO A 103 -4.09 -16.54 17.40
N ALA A 104 -3.32 -17.43 18.04
CA ALA A 104 -2.06 -17.05 18.68
C ALA A 104 -1.06 -16.49 17.66
N ASP A 105 -0.22 -15.58 18.14
CA ASP A 105 0.85 -14.96 17.37
C ASP A 105 1.86 -16.00 16.86
N ARG A 106 2.29 -15.85 15.61
CA ARG A 106 3.24 -16.77 14.95
C ARG A 106 4.69 -16.37 15.23
N GLU A 107 5.54 -17.38 15.35
CA GLU A 107 6.98 -17.19 15.42
C GLU A 107 7.57 -16.90 14.03
N VAL A 108 8.55 -16.00 14.01
CA VAL A 108 9.30 -15.60 12.82
C VAL A 108 10.80 -15.54 13.14
N GLN A 109 11.64 -15.56 12.09
CA GLN A 109 13.09 -15.37 12.18
C GLN A 109 13.45 -14.00 11.60
N ILE A 110 13.86 -13.06 12.44
CA ILE A 110 14.06 -11.65 12.13
C ILE A 110 15.48 -11.19 12.49
N TYR A 111 15.92 -10.08 11.91
CA TYR A 111 17.15 -9.41 12.30
C TYR A 111 16.83 -8.38 13.38
N ARG A 112 17.52 -8.44 14.52
CA ARG A 112 17.42 -7.43 15.59
C ARG A 112 18.54 -6.40 15.46
N ARG A 113 18.17 -5.14 15.36
CA ARG A 113 19.12 -4.03 15.28
C ARG A 113 19.50 -3.54 16.68
N ALA A 114 20.67 -2.89 16.79
CA ALA A 114 21.18 -2.41 18.10
C ALA A 114 20.24 -1.41 18.80
N ASN A 115 19.45 -0.64 18.03
CA ASN A 115 18.47 0.31 18.55
C ASN A 115 17.13 -0.35 18.98
N GLY A 116 17.02 -1.69 18.88
CA GLY A 116 15.81 -2.44 19.22
C GLY A 116 14.83 -2.64 18.06
N ASP A 117 15.03 -1.99 16.92
CA ASP A 117 14.22 -2.23 15.72
C ASP A 117 14.46 -3.64 15.16
N VAL A 118 13.49 -4.14 14.41
CA VAL A 118 13.56 -5.45 13.76
C VAL A 118 13.45 -5.33 12.26
N GLY A 119 14.18 -6.15 11.51
CA GLY A 119 14.12 -6.21 10.05
C GLY A 119 13.81 -7.63 9.56
N VAL A 120 13.18 -7.73 8.40
CA VAL A 120 12.89 -8.99 7.71
C VAL A 120 13.92 -9.29 6.61
N ARG A 121 14.79 -8.32 6.35
CA ARG A 121 15.94 -8.42 5.41
C ARG A 121 17.18 -7.84 6.06
N ASN A 122 18.33 -8.23 5.53
CA ASN A 122 19.66 -7.68 5.86
C ASN A 122 20.33 -7.24 4.55
N GLU A 123 19.90 -6.11 4.02
CA GLU A 123 20.31 -5.59 2.71
C GLU A 123 21.32 -4.45 2.86
N LEU A 124 22.26 -4.34 1.92
CA LEU A 124 23.16 -3.20 1.77
C LEU A 124 22.55 -2.21 0.79
N TRP A 125 22.20 -1.02 1.28
CA TRP A 125 21.53 0.00 0.47
C TRP A 125 22.48 1.12 0.05
N ILE A 126 22.38 1.52 -1.22
CA ILE A 126 23.08 2.69 -1.77
C ILE A 126 22.02 3.74 -2.09
N LEU A 127 22.11 4.89 -1.40
CA LEU A 127 21.12 5.96 -1.46
C LEU A 127 21.73 7.24 -2.01
N PRO A 128 21.51 7.60 -3.29
CA PRO A 128 21.84 8.91 -3.82
C PRO A 128 21.08 10.02 -3.07
N THR A 129 21.72 11.14 -2.73
CA THR A 129 21.03 12.36 -2.29
C THR A 129 20.43 13.12 -3.45
N VAL A 130 20.93 12.85 -4.67
CA VAL A 130 20.57 13.53 -5.90
C VAL A 130 20.65 12.58 -7.10
N GLY A 131 19.75 12.74 -8.06
CA GLY A 131 19.71 11.89 -9.26
C GLY A 131 20.98 11.94 -10.14
N CYS A 132 21.77 13.01 -10.05
CA CYS A 132 23.00 13.20 -10.84
C CYS A 132 24.05 12.11 -10.60
N VAL A 133 24.07 11.47 -9.43
CA VAL A 133 25.06 10.44 -9.08
C VAL A 133 24.55 9.01 -9.30
N ASN A 134 23.32 8.81 -9.80
CA ASN A 134 22.74 7.47 -10.01
C ASN A 134 23.65 6.55 -10.83
N ALA A 135 24.22 7.06 -11.93
CA ALA A 135 25.10 6.25 -12.81
C ALA A 135 26.41 5.87 -12.11
N MET A 136 26.96 6.78 -11.33
CA MET A 136 28.17 6.56 -10.53
C MET A 136 27.93 5.52 -9.44
N ALA A 137 26.85 5.67 -8.69
CA ALA A 137 26.45 4.71 -7.66
C ALA A 137 26.16 3.31 -8.26
N ARG A 138 25.66 3.24 -9.50
CA ARG A 138 25.52 1.97 -10.24
C ARG A 138 26.85 1.33 -10.56
N GLN A 139 27.87 2.11 -10.90
CA GLN A 139 29.23 1.59 -11.11
C GLN A 139 29.83 1.05 -9.81
N MET A 140 29.66 1.76 -8.69
CA MET A 140 30.06 1.29 -7.36
C MET A 140 29.41 -0.06 -7.02
N GLN A 141 28.08 -0.17 -7.17
CA GLN A 141 27.34 -1.40 -6.94
C GLN A 141 27.84 -2.56 -7.80
N ASN A 142 27.97 -2.35 -9.11
CA ASN A 142 28.39 -3.39 -10.05
C ASN A 142 29.81 -3.88 -9.77
N ARG A 143 30.73 -2.97 -9.44
CA ARG A 143 32.11 -3.31 -9.10
C ARG A 143 32.17 -4.07 -7.78
N PHE A 144 31.49 -3.60 -6.75
CA PHE A 144 31.40 -4.26 -5.45
C PHE A 144 30.85 -5.69 -5.58
N LEU A 145 29.72 -5.88 -6.29
CA LEU A 145 29.14 -7.20 -6.53
C LEU A 145 30.08 -8.14 -7.27
N LYS A 146 30.88 -7.62 -8.21
CA LYS A 146 31.89 -8.41 -8.90
C LYS A 146 33.02 -8.85 -7.96
N GLU A 147 33.49 -7.97 -7.10
CA GLU A 147 34.59 -8.23 -6.15
C GLU A 147 34.17 -9.17 -5.02
N THR A 148 32.90 -9.17 -4.62
CA THR A 148 32.33 -10.03 -3.57
C THR A 148 31.61 -11.27 -4.08
N TYR A 149 31.72 -11.59 -5.37
CA TYR A 149 31.01 -12.73 -6.00
C TYR A 149 29.49 -12.74 -5.70
N GLY A 150 28.86 -11.55 -5.67
CA GLY A 150 27.41 -11.40 -5.45
C GLY A 150 27.00 -11.14 -4.01
N ALA A 151 27.92 -11.14 -3.04
CA ALA A 151 27.64 -10.89 -1.62
C ALA A 151 26.53 -11.82 -1.06
N GLU A 152 26.64 -13.14 -1.30
CA GLU A 152 25.60 -14.16 -1.04
C GLU A 152 25.27 -14.39 0.45
N ASP A 153 26.06 -13.86 1.38
CA ASP A 153 25.82 -13.98 2.83
C ASP A 153 24.94 -12.87 3.43
N ILE A 154 24.40 -11.99 2.58
CA ILE A 154 23.38 -10.99 2.92
C ILE A 154 22.18 -11.09 1.96
N ASP A 155 21.06 -10.43 2.28
CA ASP A 155 19.83 -10.54 1.47
C ASP A 155 19.86 -9.72 0.17
N GLY A 156 20.93 -8.96 -0.10
CA GLY A 156 21.17 -8.27 -1.36
C GLY A 156 21.86 -6.92 -1.22
N VAL A 157 22.26 -6.37 -2.36
CA VAL A 157 22.89 -5.03 -2.49
C VAL A 157 22.05 -4.21 -3.48
N HIS A 158 21.41 -3.14 -3.00
CA HIS A 158 20.43 -2.41 -3.80
C HIS A 158 20.73 -0.93 -3.89
N LEU A 159 20.72 -0.42 -5.12
CA LEU A 159 20.77 1.01 -5.43
C LEU A 159 19.36 1.52 -5.70
N PHE A 160 18.92 2.49 -4.93
CA PHE A 160 17.61 3.16 -5.13
C PHE A 160 17.77 4.44 -5.93
N SER A 161 17.84 4.30 -7.25
CA SER A 161 17.95 5.41 -8.19
C SER A 161 16.68 6.26 -8.19
N HIS A 162 16.83 7.58 -8.25
CA HIS A 162 15.71 8.52 -8.33
C HIS A 162 16.12 9.80 -9.07
N THR A 163 15.18 10.69 -9.35
CA THR A 163 15.40 11.95 -10.10
C THR A 163 15.29 13.22 -9.25
N TYR A 164 15.30 13.06 -7.93
CA TYR A 164 15.11 14.14 -6.95
C TYR A 164 16.45 14.72 -6.45
N GLY A 165 16.37 15.70 -5.54
CA GLY A 165 17.49 16.19 -4.74
C GLY A 165 18.16 17.45 -5.29
N CYS A 166 17.96 17.78 -6.57
CA CYS A 166 18.41 19.00 -7.19
C CYS A 166 17.24 19.86 -7.65
N SER A 167 17.37 21.18 -7.54
CA SER A 167 16.36 22.15 -8.03
C SER A 167 14.98 22.01 -7.40
N GLN A 168 14.89 21.42 -6.22
CA GLN A 168 13.66 21.30 -5.44
C GLN A 168 13.58 22.39 -4.37
N LEU A 169 12.36 22.89 -4.14
CA LEU A 169 12.04 23.95 -3.17
C LEU A 169 10.95 23.47 -2.20
N GLY A 170 10.87 24.13 -1.05
CA GLY A 170 9.78 23.97 -0.08
C GLY A 170 9.57 22.51 0.32
N ASP A 171 8.30 22.09 0.32
CA ASP A 171 7.90 20.76 0.76
C ASP A 171 8.47 19.62 -0.08
N ASP A 172 8.68 19.82 -1.40
CA ASP A 172 9.29 18.82 -2.26
C ASP A 172 10.73 18.49 -1.83
N HIS A 173 11.49 19.52 -1.44
CA HIS A 173 12.83 19.34 -0.90
C HIS A 173 12.81 18.63 0.47
N ILE A 174 11.90 19.05 1.36
CA ILE A 174 11.71 18.44 2.68
C ILE A 174 11.27 16.98 2.53
N ASN A 175 10.29 16.69 1.69
CA ASN A 175 9.80 15.34 1.44
C ASN A 175 10.90 14.41 0.91
N THR A 176 11.72 14.91 -0.02
CA THR A 176 12.85 14.13 -0.56
C THR A 176 13.87 13.81 0.53
N ARG A 177 14.31 14.80 1.30
CA ARG A 177 15.25 14.59 2.41
C ARG A 177 14.68 13.62 3.44
N THR A 178 13.46 13.86 3.89
CA THR A 178 12.80 13.05 4.93
C THR A 178 12.63 11.59 4.48
N MET A 179 12.19 11.36 3.24
CA MET A 179 12.03 10.00 2.71
C MET A 179 13.37 9.26 2.67
N LEU A 180 14.41 9.87 2.14
CA LEU A 180 15.75 9.27 2.09
C LEU A 180 16.32 9.04 3.50
N GLN A 181 16.10 9.94 4.44
CA GLN A 181 16.47 9.74 5.85
C GLN A 181 15.71 8.60 6.50
N ASN A 182 14.42 8.43 6.17
CA ASN A 182 13.63 7.29 6.65
C ASN A 182 14.15 5.96 6.09
N MET A 183 14.64 5.96 4.85
CA MET A 183 15.32 4.78 4.28
C MET A 183 16.61 4.47 5.03
N VAL A 184 17.45 5.48 5.35
CA VAL A 184 18.67 5.27 6.17
C VAL A 184 18.35 4.60 7.51
N ARG A 185 17.21 4.96 8.13
CA ARG A 185 16.76 4.40 9.42
C ARG A 185 15.94 3.12 9.28
N HIS A 186 15.75 2.61 8.06
CA HIS A 186 14.88 1.47 7.85
C HIS A 186 15.57 0.16 8.28
N PRO A 187 14.97 -0.67 9.16
CA PRO A 187 15.65 -1.83 9.75
C PRO A 187 15.87 -3.00 8.77
N ASN A 188 15.26 -3.00 7.57
CA ASN A 188 15.60 -3.95 6.51
C ASN A 188 16.98 -3.68 5.91
N ALA A 189 17.46 -2.43 5.99
CA ALA A 189 18.87 -2.12 5.69
C ALA A 189 19.77 -2.58 6.83
N GLY A 190 20.68 -3.51 6.55
CA GLY A 190 21.76 -3.89 7.46
C GLY A 190 22.85 -2.81 7.53
N ALA A 191 23.08 -2.15 6.39
CA ALA A 191 23.96 -0.98 6.28
C ALA A 191 23.57 -0.10 5.07
N VAL A 192 23.99 1.16 5.08
CA VAL A 192 23.64 2.17 4.08
C VAL A 192 24.84 3.01 3.69
N LEU A 193 25.08 3.17 2.39
CA LEU A 193 25.97 4.17 1.81
C LEU A 193 25.13 5.31 1.23
N VAL A 194 25.25 6.51 1.76
CA VAL A 194 24.64 7.74 1.24
C VAL A 194 25.63 8.44 0.33
N VAL A 195 25.25 8.67 -0.94
CA VAL A 195 26.14 9.24 -1.97
C VAL A 195 25.57 10.57 -2.47
N GLY A 196 26.30 11.65 -2.24
CA GLY A 196 26.02 12.98 -2.77
C GLY A 196 26.96 13.40 -3.89
N LEU A 197 26.55 14.41 -4.65
CA LEU A 197 27.40 15.05 -5.66
C LEU A 197 28.30 16.12 -5.04
N GLY A 198 27.71 17.08 -4.32
CA GLY A 198 28.40 18.20 -3.66
C GLY A 198 27.82 19.59 -3.99
N CYS A 199 26.97 19.72 -5.02
CA CYS A 199 26.33 21.00 -5.39
C CYS A 199 24.80 20.97 -5.42
N GLU A 200 24.21 19.87 -5.02
CA GLU A 200 22.75 19.69 -4.96
C GLU A 200 22.09 20.45 -3.80
N ASN A 201 20.77 20.71 -3.89
CA ASN A 201 20.01 21.30 -2.78
C ASN A 201 19.94 20.37 -1.56
N ASN A 202 19.88 19.06 -1.80
CA ASN A 202 19.84 18.04 -0.74
C ASN A 202 21.28 17.61 -0.33
N GLN A 203 22.10 18.57 0.10
CA GLN A 203 23.50 18.36 0.47
C GLN A 203 23.69 17.35 1.59
N VAL A 204 24.76 16.56 1.50
CA VAL A 204 25.09 15.48 2.45
C VAL A 204 25.28 16.00 3.88
N GLU A 205 25.90 17.16 4.08
CA GLU A 205 26.11 17.77 5.39
C GLU A 205 24.78 18.07 6.09
N ALA A 206 23.89 18.81 5.42
CA ALA A 206 22.57 19.15 5.95
C ALA A 206 21.67 17.91 6.11
N PHE A 207 21.82 16.92 5.23
CA PHE A 207 21.16 15.62 5.35
C PHE A 207 21.60 14.89 6.62
N ARG A 208 22.91 14.82 6.88
CA ARG A 208 23.49 14.18 8.06
C ARG A 208 23.12 14.89 9.36
N GLU A 209 23.20 16.22 9.40
CA GLU A 209 22.85 17.03 10.58
C GLU A 209 21.41 16.83 11.03
N THR A 210 20.48 16.68 10.07
CA THR A 210 19.05 16.51 10.34
C THR A 210 18.60 15.05 10.44
N LEU A 211 19.51 14.08 10.16
CA LEU A 211 19.20 12.65 10.28
C LEU A 211 18.96 12.22 11.73
N GLY A 212 19.60 12.86 12.71
CA GLY A 212 19.58 12.45 14.10
C GLY A 212 20.56 11.31 14.38
N GLU A 213 20.24 10.46 15.36
CA GLU A 213 21.12 9.34 15.75
C GLU A 213 21.18 8.26 14.69
N PHE A 214 22.36 7.76 14.41
CA PHE A 214 22.63 6.62 13.54
C PHE A 214 23.93 5.91 13.96
N ASP A 215 24.09 4.64 13.59
CA ASP A 215 25.32 3.88 13.83
C ASP A 215 26.37 4.20 12.74
N PRO A 216 27.48 4.85 13.08
CA PRO A 216 28.51 5.21 12.11
C PRO A 216 29.27 4.01 11.51
N GLN A 217 29.12 2.81 12.09
CA GLN A 217 29.67 1.58 11.50
C GLN A 217 28.76 1.02 10.39
N ARG A 218 27.49 1.45 10.35
CA ARG A 218 26.46 0.95 9.41
C ARG A 218 25.94 2.01 8.44
N VAL A 219 26.27 3.28 8.66
CA VAL A 219 25.85 4.37 7.78
C VAL A 219 27.06 5.21 7.42
N HIS A 220 27.46 5.13 6.16
CA HIS A 220 28.54 5.93 5.59
C HIS A 220 27.98 7.01 4.67
N PHE A 221 28.72 8.12 4.59
CA PHE A 221 28.40 9.27 3.73
C PHE A 221 29.61 9.59 2.86
N MET A 222 29.39 9.87 1.59
CA MET A 222 30.41 10.36 0.69
C MET A 222 29.87 11.45 -0.23
N VAL A 223 30.79 12.35 -0.66
CA VAL A 223 30.51 13.40 -1.64
C VAL A 223 31.44 13.17 -2.83
N CYS A 224 30.88 12.92 -4.01
CA CYS A 224 31.65 12.55 -5.20
C CYS A 224 32.68 13.63 -5.60
N GLN A 225 32.33 14.92 -5.57
CA GLN A 225 33.22 16.01 -5.91
C GLN A 225 34.42 16.17 -4.95
N HIS A 226 34.43 15.50 -3.82
CA HIS A 226 35.53 15.51 -2.86
C HIS A 226 36.53 14.35 -3.03
N GLN A 227 36.25 13.43 -3.98
CA GLN A 227 37.07 12.24 -4.22
C GLN A 227 37.89 12.41 -5.52
N ASP A 228 39.07 11.84 -5.54
CA ASP A 228 39.90 11.73 -6.75
C ASP A 228 39.39 10.64 -7.68
N ASP A 229 38.92 9.50 -7.10
CA ASP A 229 38.16 8.41 -7.76
C ASP A 229 36.99 8.05 -6.88
N GLU A 230 35.85 8.58 -7.25
CA GLU A 230 34.61 8.39 -6.48
C GLU A 230 34.09 6.95 -6.52
N VAL A 231 34.37 6.20 -7.60
CA VAL A 231 33.96 4.79 -7.70
C VAL A 231 34.79 3.93 -6.77
N GLU A 232 36.15 4.15 -6.75
CA GLU A 232 37.05 3.45 -5.82
C GLU A 232 36.62 3.71 -4.36
N ALA A 233 36.50 4.99 -3.99
CA ALA A 233 36.12 5.40 -2.64
C ALA A 233 34.77 4.80 -2.22
N GLY A 234 33.78 4.80 -3.13
CA GLY A 234 32.48 4.20 -2.89
C GLY A 234 32.55 2.70 -2.66
N VAL A 235 33.35 1.97 -3.44
CA VAL A 235 33.57 0.53 -3.27
C VAL A 235 34.27 0.21 -1.95
N GLU A 236 35.25 1.01 -1.53
CA GLU A 236 35.89 0.87 -0.21
C GLU A 236 34.85 1.02 0.93
N HIS A 237 34.00 2.02 0.86
CA HIS A 237 32.88 2.17 1.82
C HIS A 237 31.94 0.97 1.83
N LEU A 238 31.57 0.44 0.66
CA LEU A 238 30.70 -0.75 0.57
C LEU A 238 31.34 -1.99 1.20
N HIS A 239 32.66 -2.20 1.01
CA HIS A 239 33.39 -3.29 1.67
C HIS A 239 33.38 -3.16 3.21
N GLN A 240 33.62 -1.95 3.73
CA GLN A 240 33.61 -1.71 5.18
C GLN A 240 32.24 -1.98 5.78
N LEU A 241 31.17 -1.49 5.15
CA LEU A 241 29.77 -1.71 5.55
C LEU A 241 29.39 -3.18 5.49
N TYR A 242 29.80 -3.87 4.42
CA TYR A 242 29.54 -5.29 4.23
C TYR A 242 30.18 -6.15 5.32
N GLU A 243 31.45 -5.91 5.69
CA GLU A 243 32.14 -6.68 6.73
C GLU A 243 31.45 -6.57 8.10
N VAL A 244 30.80 -5.45 8.39
CA VAL A 244 30.01 -5.28 9.62
C VAL A 244 28.69 -6.03 9.53
N MET A 245 27.91 -5.78 8.48
CA MET A 245 26.51 -6.28 8.42
C MET A 245 26.40 -7.79 8.11
N ARG A 246 27.37 -8.39 7.44
CA ARG A 246 27.38 -9.84 7.13
C ARG A 246 27.46 -10.72 8.38
N GLN A 247 27.80 -10.14 9.54
CA GLN A 247 27.81 -10.84 10.82
C GLN A 247 26.40 -10.98 11.42
N ASP A 248 25.43 -10.23 10.95
CA ASP A 248 24.06 -10.28 11.47
C ASP A 248 23.43 -11.64 11.17
N LYS A 249 22.70 -12.16 12.16
CA LYS A 249 21.99 -13.43 12.04
C LYS A 249 20.53 -13.24 12.44
N ARG A 250 19.65 -13.97 11.77
CA ARG A 250 18.24 -14.05 12.14
C ARG A 250 18.10 -14.63 13.54
N GLN A 251 17.15 -14.08 14.30
CA GLN A 251 16.84 -14.47 15.67
C GLN A 251 15.33 -14.70 15.81
N PRO A 252 14.89 -15.52 16.77
CA PRO A 252 13.47 -15.70 17.03
C PRO A 252 12.77 -14.38 17.38
N GLY A 253 11.60 -14.19 16.84
CA GLY A 253 10.70 -13.08 17.10
C GLY A 253 9.25 -13.50 16.85
N LYS A 254 8.36 -12.52 16.86
CA LYS A 254 6.92 -12.71 16.62
C LYS A 254 6.47 -11.92 15.41
N LEU A 255 5.43 -12.41 14.72
CA LEU A 255 4.86 -11.74 13.56
C LEU A 255 4.33 -10.34 13.94
N SER A 256 3.82 -10.18 15.16
CA SER A 256 3.36 -8.91 15.72
C SER A 256 4.47 -7.87 15.95
N GLU A 257 5.74 -8.26 15.96
CA GLU A 257 6.84 -7.28 16.00
C GLU A 257 6.99 -6.54 14.65
N LEU A 258 6.36 -7.06 13.59
CA LEU A 258 6.44 -6.49 12.26
C LEU A 258 5.36 -5.42 12.03
N LYS A 259 5.63 -4.53 11.08
CA LYS A 259 4.75 -3.46 10.64
C LYS A 259 4.40 -3.70 9.17
N PHE A 260 3.11 -3.72 8.86
CA PHE A 260 2.59 -4.04 7.53
C PHE A 260 1.90 -2.83 6.90
N GLY A 261 2.33 -2.44 5.71
CA GLY A 261 1.63 -1.46 4.89
C GLY A 261 0.51 -2.13 4.10
N LEU A 262 -0.63 -1.45 4.00
CA LEU A 262 -1.82 -1.92 3.28
C LEU A 262 -2.04 -1.01 2.07
N GLU A 263 -2.02 -1.60 0.87
CA GLU A 263 -2.06 -0.86 -0.38
C GLU A 263 -2.85 -1.61 -1.46
N CYS A 264 -3.38 -0.92 -2.46
CA CYS A 264 -4.01 -1.56 -3.60
C CYS A 264 -3.79 -0.81 -4.92
N GLY A 265 -3.41 -1.54 -5.96
CA GLY A 265 -3.24 -0.98 -7.29
C GLY A 265 -3.84 -1.88 -8.38
N GLY A 266 -4.40 -1.26 -9.43
CA GLY A 266 -5.10 -2.01 -10.48
C GLY A 266 -6.33 -2.74 -9.95
N SER A 267 -7.11 -2.11 -9.05
CA SER A 267 -8.31 -2.67 -8.43
C SER A 267 -9.40 -2.99 -9.44
N ASP A 268 -10.19 -4.02 -9.14
CA ASP A 268 -11.37 -4.47 -9.89
C ASP A 268 -12.61 -4.61 -8.98
N GLY A 269 -13.76 -4.97 -9.52
CA GLY A 269 -15.00 -5.17 -8.78
C GLY A 269 -14.95 -6.29 -7.72
N LEU A 270 -13.93 -7.15 -7.76
CA LEU A 270 -13.72 -8.23 -6.80
C LEU A 270 -12.79 -7.82 -5.65
N SER A 271 -12.08 -6.70 -5.75
CA SER A 271 -11.12 -6.23 -4.73
C SER A 271 -11.74 -6.12 -3.34
N GLY A 272 -12.91 -5.50 -3.23
CA GLY A 272 -13.66 -5.36 -1.97
C GLY A 272 -14.44 -6.59 -1.54
N ILE A 273 -14.34 -7.71 -2.27
CA ILE A 273 -15.04 -8.97 -1.98
C ILE A 273 -14.04 -10.05 -1.52
N THR A 274 -12.82 -10.02 -2.03
CA THR A 274 -11.82 -11.07 -1.81
C THR A 274 -10.57 -10.56 -1.08
N ALA A 275 -9.62 -9.96 -1.79
CA ALA A 275 -8.32 -9.59 -1.26
C ALA A 275 -8.39 -8.53 -0.16
N ASN A 276 -9.17 -7.46 -0.32
CA ASN A 276 -9.22 -6.39 0.66
C ASN A 276 -9.88 -6.83 1.99
N PRO A 277 -11.02 -7.55 2.01
CA PRO A 277 -11.54 -8.12 3.24
C PRO A 277 -10.60 -9.13 3.90
N MET A 278 -9.86 -9.94 3.12
CA MET A 278 -8.84 -10.83 3.67
C MET A 278 -7.71 -10.04 4.36
N LEU A 279 -7.22 -8.98 3.72
CA LEU A 279 -6.23 -8.08 4.33
C LEU A 279 -6.76 -7.40 5.60
N GLY A 280 -8.05 -7.04 5.63
CA GLY A 280 -8.71 -6.53 6.84
C GLY A 280 -8.69 -7.54 7.98
N ARG A 281 -8.98 -8.82 7.69
CA ARG A 281 -8.87 -9.90 8.69
C ARG A 281 -7.44 -10.14 9.15
N PHE A 282 -6.48 -10.02 8.23
CA PHE A 282 -5.06 -10.09 8.58
C PHE A 282 -4.63 -8.90 9.44
N SER A 283 -5.09 -7.69 9.12
CA SER A 283 -4.85 -6.49 9.94
C SER A 283 -5.38 -6.68 11.37
N ASP A 284 -6.63 -7.14 11.50
CA ASP A 284 -7.23 -7.43 12.81
C ASP A 284 -6.43 -8.51 13.59
N TYR A 285 -5.96 -9.55 12.89
CA TYR A 285 -5.11 -10.60 13.48
C TYR A 285 -3.79 -10.02 14.02
N VAL A 286 -3.10 -9.23 13.22
CA VAL A 286 -1.81 -8.60 13.61
C VAL A 286 -2.00 -7.69 14.81
N ILE A 287 -3.03 -6.83 14.78
CA ILE A 287 -3.32 -5.85 15.83
C ILE A 287 -3.75 -6.52 17.14
N ALA A 288 -4.58 -7.54 17.08
CA ALA A 288 -5.02 -8.29 18.26
C ALA A 288 -3.86 -8.99 18.99
N ASN A 289 -2.77 -9.30 18.26
CA ASN A 289 -1.53 -9.81 18.83
C ASN A 289 -0.53 -8.69 19.23
N GLY A 290 -0.93 -7.40 19.18
CA GLY A 290 -0.11 -6.26 19.58
C GLY A 290 0.73 -5.64 18.46
N GLY A 291 0.52 -6.06 17.21
CA GLY A 291 1.28 -5.57 16.05
C GLY A 291 0.75 -4.28 15.44
N THR A 292 1.22 -3.97 14.23
CA THR A 292 0.95 -2.69 13.56
C THR A 292 0.63 -2.88 12.09
N THR A 293 -0.45 -2.24 11.65
CA THR A 293 -0.80 -2.10 10.23
C THR A 293 -1.04 -0.64 9.88
N VAL A 294 -0.83 -0.29 8.62
CA VAL A 294 -0.95 1.08 8.12
C VAL A 294 -1.74 1.10 6.83
N LEU A 295 -2.85 1.83 6.81
CA LEU A 295 -3.60 2.13 5.60
C LEU A 295 -3.18 3.50 5.07
N THR A 296 -3.04 3.63 3.76
CA THR A 296 -2.74 4.90 3.07
C THR A 296 -3.66 5.11 1.88
N GLU A 297 -3.25 5.93 0.90
CA GLU A 297 -4.03 6.26 -0.30
C GLU A 297 -5.27 7.11 0.06
N VAL A 298 -5.03 8.30 0.65
CA VAL A 298 -6.12 9.17 1.16
C VAL A 298 -7.23 9.42 0.13
N PRO A 299 -6.96 9.66 -1.19
CA PRO A 299 -8.02 9.79 -2.18
C PRO A 299 -8.92 8.56 -2.34
N GLU A 300 -8.45 7.38 -1.91
CA GLU A 300 -9.23 6.13 -1.91
C GLU A 300 -10.01 5.90 -0.61
N MET A 301 -10.05 6.90 0.27
CA MET A 301 -10.90 6.95 1.45
C MET A 301 -12.14 7.82 1.22
N PHE A 302 -12.13 8.71 0.22
CA PHE A 302 -13.21 9.66 -0.04
C PHE A 302 -14.54 8.96 -0.33
N GLY A 303 -15.58 9.31 0.42
CA GLY A 303 -16.89 8.66 0.41
C GLY A 303 -17.01 7.42 1.29
N ALA A 304 -15.90 6.96 1.89
CA ALA A 304 -15.86 5.88 2.88
C ALA A 304 -15.19 6.33 4.20
N GLU A 305 -14.75 7.58 4.29
CA GLU A 305 -14.01 8.12 5.43
C GLU A 305 -14.75 8.00 6.75
N GLN A 306 -16.07 8.07 6.74
CA GLN A 306 -16.88 7.95 7.95
C GLN A 306 -16.71 6.59 8.65
N LEU A 307 -16.45 5.52 7.88
CA LEU A 307 -16.15 4.20 8.44
C LEU A 307 -14.87 4.22 9.27
N LEU A 308 -13.82 4.85 8.75
CA LEU A 308 -12.55 4.99 9.47
C LEU A 308 -12.67 5.97 10.64
N MET A 309 -13.42 7.06 10.46
CA MET A 309 -13.69 8.06 11.48
C MET A 309 -14.44 7.50 12.68
N SER A 310 -15.42 6.61 12.45
CA SER A 310 -16.15 5.94 13.54
C SER A 310 -15.28 4.95 14.33
N HIS A 311 -14.20 4.45 13.73
CA HIS A 311 -13.23 3.58 14.39
C HIS A 311 -12.09 4.34 15.10
N CYS A 312 -12.01 5.66 15.03
CA CYS A 312 -10.99 6.42 15.75
C CYS A 312 -11.13 6.19 17.27
N ARG A 313 -10.01 5.87 17.92
CA ARG A 313 -9.98 5.54 19.36
C ARG A 313 -10.45 6.68 20.27
N ASP A 314 -10.28 7.93 19.80
CA ASP A 314 -10.63 9.15 20.52
C ASP A 314 -10.85 10.33 19.55
N GLU A 315 -11.38 11.44 20.07
CA GLU A 315 -11.69 12.64 19.30
C GLU A 315 -10.43 13.30 18.72
N ALA A 316 -9.30 13.23 19.41
CA ALA A 316 -8.04 13.80 18.92
C ALA A 316 -7.52 13.03 17.66
N THR A 317 -7.70 11.72 17.63
CA THR A 317 -7.38 10.89 16.46
C THR A 317 -8.36 11.16 15.31
N PHE A 318 -9.66 11.35 15.63
CA PHE A 318 -10.67 11.75 14.68
C PHE A 318 -10.33 13.11 14.04
N ASP A 319 -9.96 14.12 14.82
CA ASP A 319 -9.60 15.45 14.30
C ASP A 319 -8.39 15.41 13.36
N LYS A 320 -7.40 14.58 13.66
CA LYS A 320 -6.26 14.32 12.75
C LYS A 320 -6.72 13.71 11.44
N LEU A 321 -7.65 12.74 11.48
CA LEU A 321 -8.18 12.10 10.29
C LEU A 321 -9.00 13.09 9.44
N VAL A 322 -9.87 13.88 10.06
CA VAL A 322 -10.61 14.96 9.37
C VAL A 322 -9.64 15.92 8.68
N THR A 323 -8.59 16.33 9.38
CA THR A 323 -7.55 17.21 8.82
C THR A 323 -6.89 16.56 7.62
N MET A 324 -6.43 15.30 7.73
CA MET A 324 -5.78 14.58 6.63
C MET A 324 -6.67 14.49 5.39
N VAL A 325 -7.94 14.14 5.56
CA VAL A 325 -8.90 14.01 4.45
C VAL A 325 -9.16 15.36 3.78
N ASN A 326 -9.43 16.41 4.58
CA ASN A 326 -9.75 17.73 4.04
C ASN A 326 -8.53 18.42 3.42
N ASP A 327 -7.33 18.26 3.97
CA ASP A 327 -6.09 18.77 3.39
C ASP A 327 -5.85 18.15 2.00
N PHE A 328 -6.13 16.84 1.86
CA PHE A 328 -5.98 16.17 0.57
C PHE A 328 -7.04 16.58 -0.45
N LYS A 329 -8.31 16.80 -0.03
CA LYS A 329 -9.34 17.40 -0.87
C LYS A 329 -8.95 18.82 -1.30
N GLN A 330 -8.43 19.62 -0.36
CA GLN A 330 -7.95 20.97 -0.65
C GLN A 330 -6.77 21.00 -1.62
N TYR A 331 -5.88 19.98 -1.56
CA TYR A 331 -4.79 19.81 -2.52
C TYR A 331 -5.33 19.68 -3.96
N PHE A 332 -6.38 18.87 -4.20
CA PHE A 332 -7.02 18.76 -5.51
C PHE A 332 -7.65 20.10 -5.94
N ILE A 333 -8.41 20.75 -5.05
CA ILE A 333 -9.07 22.02 -5.33
C ILE A 333 -8.06 23.11 -5.69
N ALA A 334 -6.94 23.20 -4.95
CA ALA A 334 -5.86 24.17 -5.21
C ALA A 334 -5.17 23.98 -6.56
N HIS A 335 -5.30 22.80 -7.18
CA HIS A 335 -4.77 22.47 -8.50
C HIS A 335 -5.85 22.43 -9.59
N ASP A 336 -7.06 22.96 -9.33
CA ASP A 336 -8.20 22.93 -10.25
C ASP A 336 -8.55 21.50 -10.74
N GLN A 337 -8.42 20.49 -9.85
CA GLN A 337 -8.73 19.12 -10.16
C GLN A 337 -9.97 18.64 -9.38
N PRO A 338 -10.83 17.81 -9.99
CA PRO A 338 -11.96 17.22 -9.28
C PRO A 338 -11.48 16.18 -8.26
N ILE A 339 -12.07 16.21 -7.06
CA ILE A 339 -11.73 15.25 -5.99
C ILE A 339 -12.16 13.81 -6.31
N TYR A 340 -13.05 13.63 -7.29
CA TYR A 340 -13.69 12.36 -7.67
C TYR A 340 -13.22 11.82 -9.03
N GLU A 341 -12.05 12.23 -9.55
CA GLU A 341 -11.51 11.72 -10.82
C GLU A 341 -11.24 10.20 -10.80
N ASN A 342 -10.77 9.69 -9.67
CA ASN A 342 -10.68 8.25 -9.44
C ASN A 342 -12.12 7.64 -9.40
N PRO A 343 -12.41 6.44 -9.94
CA PRO A 343 -11.53 5.35 -10.42
C PRO A 343 -10.95 5.61 -11.81
N SER A 344 -9.74 5.06 -12.01
CA SER A 344 -9.05 5.09 -13.31
C SER A 344 -9.83 4.33 -14.40
N PRO A 345 -9.55 4.57 -15.71
CA PRO A 345 -10.16 3.79 -16.79
C PRO A 345 -10.03 2.28 -16.63
N GLY A 346 -8.89 1.80 -16.11
CA GLY A 346 -8.66 0.38 -15.83
C GLY A 346 -9.55 -0.16 -14.70
N ASN A 347 -9.78 0.63 -13.64
CA ASN A 347 -10.70 0.24 -12.56
C ASN A 347 -12.15 0.19 -13.05
N LYS A 348 -12.57 1.17 -13.88
CA LYS A 348 -13.90 1.19 -14.50
C LYS A 348 -14.10 -0.03 -15.39
N ALA A 349 -13.14 -0.37 -16.24
CA ALA A 349 -13.17 -1.59 -17.04
C ALA A 349 -13.20 -2.88 -16.19
N GLY A 350 -12.74 -2.82 -14.95
CA GLY A 350 -12.81 -3.91 -13.96
C GLY A 350 -14.09 -3.95 -13.15
N GLY A 351 -15.09 -3.09 -13.43
CA GLY A 351 -16.41 -3.10 -12.79
C GLY A 351 -16.61 -2.08 -11.64
N ILE A 352 -15.61 -1.28 -11.30
CA ILE A 352 -15.74 -0.20 -10.31
C ILE A 352 -16.40 1.01 -11.00
N THR A 353 -17.43 1.60 -10.37
CA THR A 353 -18.29 2.62 -11.01
C THR A 353 -17.91 4.05 -10.60
N THR A 354 -17.82 4.30 -9.30
CA THR A 354 -17.62 5.64 -8.70
C THR A 354 -16.47 5.60 -7.71
N LEU A 355 -16.07 6.76 -7.18
CA LEU A 355 -15.04 6.82 -6.15
C LEU A 355 -15.51 6.15 -4.86
N GLU A 356 -16.78 6.36 -4.45
CA GLU A 356 -17.35 5.71 -3.27
C GLU A 356 -17.36 4.18 -3.40
N ASP A 357 -17.70 3.65 -4.58
CA ASP A 357 -17.63 2.20 -4.86
C ASP A 357 -16.19 1.67 -4.67
N LYS A 358 -15.19 2.42 -5.15
CA LYS A 358 -13.78 2.10 -4.96
C LYS A 358 -13.38 2.20 -3.49
N SER A 359 -13.68 3.32 -2.84
CA SER A 359 -13.27 3.62 -1.47
C SER A 359 -13.86 2.65 -0.45
N LEU A 360 -15.15 2.29 -0.58
CA LEU A 360 -15.79 1.28 0.27
C LEU A 360 -15.14 -0.11 0.12
N GLY A 361 -14.63 -0.42 -1.07
CA GLY A 361 -13.84 -1.63 -1.31
C GLY A 361 -12.42 -1.53 -0.74
N CYS A 362 -11.75 -0.38 -0.89
CA CYS A 362 -10.36 -0.16 -0.47
C CYS A 362 -10.22 -0.10 1.05
N THR A 363 -11.14 0.57 1.76
CA THR A 363 -11.11 0.70 3.22
C THR A 363 -11.32 -0.62 3.96
N GLN A 364 -11.84 -1.66 3.29
CA GLN A 364 -11.92 -3.03 3.84
C GLN A 364 -10.56 -3.56 4.32
N LYS A 365 -9.45 -3.09 3.73
CA LYS A 365 -8.07 -3.46 4.14
C LYS A 365 -7.77 -3.10 5.60
N ALA A 366 -8.43 -2.07 6.14
CA ALA A 366 -8.25 -1.64 7.53
C ALA A 366 -8.77 -2.66 8.55
N GLY A 367 -9.71 -3.52 8.16
CA GLY A 367 -10.41 -4.40 9.10
C GLY A 367 -11.40 -3.64 9.96
N SER A 368 -11.58 -4.11 11.18
CA SER A 368 -12.49 -3.55 12.19
C SER A 368 -11.77 -3.01 13.44
N SER A 369 -10.45 -2.96 13.41
CA SER A 369 -9.62 -2.46 14.51
C SER A 369 -9.72 -0.95 14.66
N GLN A 370 -9.44 -0.46 15.88
CA GLN A 370 -9.42 0.97 16.16
C GLN A 370 -8.26 1.67 15.44
N VAL A 371 -8.55 2.82 14.82
CA VAL A 371 -7.53 3.75 14.33
C VAL A 371 -6.87 4.42 15.54
N VAL A 372 -5.58 4.17 15.74
CA VAL A 372 -4.84 4.64 16.92
C VAL A 372 -4.01 5.88 16.66
N ASP A 373 -3.63 6.15 15.43
CA ASP A 373 -2.92 7.37 15.03
C ASP A 373 -3.10 7.67 13.55
N VAL A 374 -2.87 8.93 13.17
CA VAL A 374 -2.90 9.43 11.80
C VAL A 374 -1.61 10.21 11.55
N LEU A 375 -0.83 9.77 10.57
CA LEU A 375 0.49 10.30 10.23
C LEU A 375 0.43 11.20 9.01
N ARG A 376 1.25 12.26 9.02
CA ARG A 376 1.54 13.05 7.81
C ARG A 376 2.51 12.30 6.89
N TYR A 377 2.60 12.75 5.64
CA TYR A 377 3.61 12.23 4.72
C TYR A 377 5.02 12.39 5.30
N GLY A 378 5.79 11.30 5.29
CA GLY A 378 7.16 11.27 5.83
C GLY A 378 7.27 11.03 7.33
N GLU A 379 6.19 11.06 8.11
CA GLU A 379 6.24 10.70 9.53
C GLU A 379 6.44 9.19 9.72
N ARG A 380 7.15 8.81 10.79
CA ARG A 380 7.40 7.41 11.15
C ARG A 380 6.41 6.91 12.20
N LEU A 381 6.11 5.63 12.12
CA LEU A 381 5.25 4.91 13.06
C LEU A 381 5.79 4.94 14.49
N LYS A 382 4.92 5.26 15.45
CA LYS A 382 5.24 5.36 16.89
C LYS A 382 4.29 4.55 17.77
N VAL A 383 3.11 4.22 17.27
CA VAL A 383 2.03 3.57 18.02
C VAL A 383 1.66 2.26 17.40
N HIS A 384 1.57 1.18 18.21
CA HIS A 384 1.06 -0.10 17.76
C HIS A 384 -0.44 -0.06 17.51
N GLY A 385 -0.92 -0.78 16.51
CA GLY A 385 -2.33 -0.82 16.11
C GLY A 385 -2.53 -0.38 14.65
N LEU A 386 -3.77 -0.06 14.27
CA LEU A 386 -4.10 0.47 12.96
C LEU A 386 -3.76 1.96 12.89
N ASN A 387 -2.82 2.30 12.02
CA ASN A 387 -2.46 3.68 11.73
C ASN A 387 -2.95 4.07 10.33
N LEU A 388 -3.21 5.35 10.12
CA LEU A 388 -3.46 5.92 8.80
C LEU A 388 -2.29 6.82 8.40
N LEU A 389 -1.95 6.85 7.12
CA LEU A 389 -0.82 7.62 6.61
C LEU A 389 -1.26 8.47 5.42
N SER A 390 -0.94 9.76 5.46
CA SER A 390 -1.17 10.67 4.34
C SER A 390 -0.24 10.37 3.17
N ALA A 391 -0.80 9.85 2.07
CA ALA A 391 -0.13 9.73 0.77
C ALA A 391 -1.18 9.69 -0.35
N PRO A 392 -0.79 10.03 -1.61
CA PRO A 392 -1.70 9.95 -2.76
C PRO A 392 -2.03 8.51 -3.12
N GLY A 393 -3.04 8.31 -3.98
CA GLY A 393 -3.40 7.01 -4.57
C GLY A 393 -2.50 6.59 -5.75
N ASN A 394 -1.28 7.11 -5.84
CA ASN A 394 -0.26 6.66 -6.79
C ASN A 394 0.51 5.49 -6.15
N ASP A 395 0.38 4.29 -6.68
CA ASP A 395 0.94 3.04 -6.15
C ASP A 395 2.41 3.18 -5.71
N ALA A 396 3.24 3.81 -6.53
CA ALA A 396 4.67 3.94 -6.26
C ALA A 396 4.95 4.91 -5.09
N VAL A 397 4.23 6.03 -5.02
CA VAL A 397 4.37 7.00 -3.93
C VAL A 397 3.77 6.45 -2.64
N ALA A 398 2.61 5.79 -2.70
CA ALA A 398 1.93 5.19 -1.55
C ALA A 398 2.78 4.08 -0.92
N THR A 399 3.28 3.15 -1.73
CA THR A 399 4.16 2.06 -1.26
C THR A 399 5.46 2.60 -0.65
N SER A 400 6.08 3.61 -1.28
CA SER A 400 7.28 4.25 -0.74
C SER A 400 6.99 4.98 0.59
N ALA A 401 5.82 5.63 0.70
CA ALA A 401 5.41 6.30 1.94
C ALA A 401 5.20 5.30 3.09
N LEU A 402 4.53 4.16 2.83
CA LEU A 402 4.35 3.08 3.81
C LEU A 402 5.69 2.52 4.30
N ALA A 403 6.58 2.20 3.37
CA ALA A 403 7.92 1.72 3.70
C ALA A 403 8.72 2.78 4.46
N GLY A 404 8.69 4.06 4.02
CA GLY A 404 9.33 5.19 4.70
C GLY A 404 8.80 5.44 6.11
N ALA A 405 7.52 5.18 6.37
CA ALA A 405 6.94 5.23 7.71
C ALA A 405 7.47 4.10 8.63
N GLY A 406 8.13 3.09 8.07
CA GLY A 406 8.76 1.98 8.79
C GLY A 406 8.07 0.63 8.63
N CYS A 407 7.18 0.47 7.64
CA CYS A 407 6.60 -0.83 7.32
C CYS A 407 7.66 -1.78 6.75
N HIS A 408 7.79 -2.96 7.35
CA HIS A 408 8.77 -3.98 6.94
C HIS A 408 8.39 -4.67 5.63
N MET A 409 7.09 -4.79 5.38
CA MET A 409 6.49 -5.35 4.17
C MET A 409 5.26 -4.53 3.78
N VAL A 410 4.98 -4.45 2.47
CA VAL A 410 3.75 -3.87 1.94
C VAL A 410 2.90 -4.98 1.34
N LEU A 411 1.66 -5.07 1.77
CA LEU A 411 0.65 -6.02 1.31
C LEU A 411 -0.18 -5.33 0.23
N PHE A 412 0.03 -5.72 -1.01
CA PHE A 412 -0.46 -5.03 -2.19
C PHE A 412 -1.52 -5.85 -2.92
N SER A 413 -2.79 -5.51 -2.75
CA SER A 413 -3.88 -6.18 -3.47
C SER A 413 -4.02 -5.67 -4.91
N THR A 414 -4.34 -6.56 -5.85
CA THR A 414 -4.52 -6.21 -7.26
C THR A 414 -5.50 -7.12 -7.97
N GLY A 415 -6.38 -6.55 -8.78
CA GLY A 415 -7.35 -7.27 -9.60
C GLY A 415 -6.89 -7.46 -11.06
N ARG A 416 -6.07 -6.53 -11.56
CA ARG A 416 -5.58 -6.52 -12.95
C ARG A 416 -4.10 -6.86 -13.07
N GLY A 417 -3.37 -6.77 -11.97
CA GLY A 417 -1.94 -7.06 -11.89
C GLY A 417 -1.06 -5.87 -12.26
N THR A 418 0.04 -5.74 -11.53
CA THR A 418 1.14 -4.81 -11.82
C THR A 418 2.47 -5.44 -11.43
N PRO A 419 3.54 -5.26 -12.23
CA PRO A 419 4.87 -5.76 -11.88
C PRO A 419 5.61 -4.86 -10.87
N TYR A 420 5.05 -3.70 -10.50
CA TYR A 420 5.66 -2.76 -9.58
C TYR A 420 6.02 -3.40 -8.24
N GLY A 421 7.16 -3.03 -7.64
CA GLY A 421 7.60 -3.34 -6.28
C GLY A 421 8.29 -2.15 -5.65
N GLY A 422 8.05 -1.91 -4.35
CA GLY A 422 8.71 -0.87 -3.57
C GLY A 422 10.10 -1.31 -3.06
N PHE A 423 10.73 -0.44 -2.28
CA PHE A 423 12.07 -0.70 -1.72
C PHE A 423 12.06 -1.65 -0.50
N VAL A 424 10.89 -2.15 -0.09
CA VAL A 424 10.73 -3.25 0.87
C VAL A 424 9.97 -4.40 0.21
N PRO A 425 10.01 -5.63 0.76
CA PRO A 425 9.21 -6.73 0.25
C PRO A 425 7.76 -6.33 0.02
N THR A 426 7.29 -6.42 -1.22
CA THR A 426 5.95 -6.04 -1.66
C THR A 426 5.19 -7.29 -2.07
N VAL A 427 4.32 -7.79 -1.18
CA VAL A 427 3.57 -9.03 -1.37
C VAL A 427 2.36 -8.77 -2.24
N LYS A 428 2.33 -9.31 -3.45
CA LYS A 428 1.23 -9.14 -4.41
C LYS A 428 0.12 -10.16 -4.18
N ILE A 429 -1.10 -9.66 -3.96
CA ILE A 429 -2.27 -10.47 -3.61
C ILE A 429 -3.33 -10.29 -4.71
N ALA A 430 -3.59 -11.35 -5.47
CA ALA A 430 -4.59 -11.32 -6.52
C ALA A 430 -6.01 -11.38 -5.94
N THR A 431 -6.92 -10.58 -6.48
CA THR A 431 -8.36 -10.61 -6.14
C THR A 431 -9.09 -11.77 -6.80
N ASN A 432 -8.49 -12.39 -7.82
CA ASN A 432 -9.07 -13.47 -8.59
C ASN A 432 -8.01 -14.49 -9.04
N SER A 433 -8.41 -15.76 -9.07
CA SER A 433 -7.51 -16.89 -9.37
C SER A 433 -7.03 -16.92 -10.83
N GLU A 434 -7.76 -16.29 -11.75
CA GLU A 434 -7.32 -16.19 -13.15
C GLU A 434 -6.06 -15.33 -13.28
N LEU A 435 -6.02 -14.17 -12.61
CA LEU A 435 -4.84 -13.33 -12.54
C LEU A 435 -3.66 -14.08 -11.90
N ALA A 436 -3.89 -14.75 -10.78
CA ALA A 436 -2.86 -15.52 -10.08
C ALA A 436 -2.29 -16.63 -10.99
N ALA A 437 -3.13 -17.36 -11.70
CA ALA A 437 -2.72 -18.40 -12.63
C ALA A 437 -1.95 -17.86 -13.85
N LYS A 438 -2.40 -16.70 -14.39
CA LYS A 438 -1.81 -16.07 -15.58
C LYS A 438 -0.49 -15.36 -15.30
N LYS A 439 -0.34 -14.76 -14.11
CA LYS A 439 0.78 -13.90 -13.72
C LYS A 439 1.55 -14.45 -12.52
N LYS A 440 1.86 -15.74 -12.54
CA LYS A 440 2.57 -16.45 -11.46
C LYS A 440 3.89 -15.81 -11.03
N HIS A 441 4.55 -15.07 -11.93
CA HIS A 441 5.81 -14.37 -11.66
C HIS A 441 5.61 -12.94 -11.11
N TRP A 442 4.36 -12.48 -10.95
CA TRP A 442 4.02 -11.21 -10.32
C TRP A 442 3.27 -11.37 -9.00
N ILE A 443 2.52 -12.49 -8.85
CA ILE A 443 1.55 -12.69 -7.78
C ILE A 443 2.12 -13.68 -6.76
N ASP A 444 2.11 -13.29 -5.51
CA ASP A 444 2.58 -14.07 -4.36
C ASP A 444 1.48 -14.89 -3.70
N PHE A 445 0.23 -14.38 -3.73
CA PHE A 445 -0.91 -15.01 -3.06
C PHE A 445 -2.21 -14.83 -3.83
N ASP A 446 -3.05 -15.87 -3.85
CA ASP A 446 -4.34 -15.90 -4.53
C ASP A 446 -5.49 -15.81 -3.53
N ALA A 447 -6.09 -14.61 -3.36
CA ALA A 447 -7.29 -14.43 -2.56
C ALA A 447 -8.58 -14.76 -3.33
N GLY A 448 -8.51 -14.92 -4.65
CA GLY A 448 -9.65 -15.33 -5.49
C GLY A 448 -10.20 -16.72 -5.15
N GLN A 449 -9.45 -17.54 -4.41
CA GLN A 449 -9.91 -18.85 -3.92
C GLN A 449 -11.19 -18.76 -3.06
N LEU A 450 -11.50 -17.60 -2.47
CA LEU A 450 -12.79 -17.36 -1.80
C LEU A 450 -13.99 -17.58 -2.73
N LEU A 451 -13.84 -17.30 -4.03
CA LEU A 451 -14.88 -17.50 -5.03
C LEU A 451 -15.04 -18.97 -5.45
N HIS A 452 -14.09 -19.84 -5.04
CA HIS A 452 -14.02 -21.26 -5.39
C HIS A 452 -14.26 -22.19 -4.17
N GLY A 453 -14.93 -21.67 -3.12
CA GLY A 453 -15.40 -22.47 -1.98
C GLY A 453 -14.47 -22.47 -0.77
N LYS A 454 -13.29 -21.80 -0.83
CA LYS A 454 -12.47 -21.61 0.36
C LYS A 454 -13.15 -20.61 1.30
N THR A 455 -13.13 -20.88 2.59
CA THR A 455 -13.70 -19.96 3.59
C THR A 455 -12.67 -18.88 3.99
N MET A 456 -13.15 -17.74 4.48
CA MET A 456 -12.27 -16.65 4.95
C MET A 456 -11.31 -17.10 6.08
N PRO A 457 -11.72 -17.88 7.10
CA PRO A 457 -10.77 -18.38 8.09
C PRO A 457 -9.66 -19.26 7.52
N GLN A 458 -9.97 -20.14 6.56
CA GLN A 458 -8.97 -20.97 5.89
C GLN A 458 -7.98 -20.13 5.08
N LEU A 459 -8.49 -19.14 4.35
CA LEU A 459 -7.65 -18.26 3.54
C LEU A 459 -6.75 -17.38 4.41
N LEU A 460 -7.28 -16.87 5.53
CA LEU A 460 -6.50 -16.10 6.50
C LEU A 460 -5.35 -16.92 7.08
N GLU A 461 -5.61 -18.16 7.49
CA GLU A 461 -4.57 -19.06 8.02
C GLU A 461 -3.42 -19.25 7.01
N GLU A 462 -3.76 -19.54 5.76
CA GLU A 462 -2.77 -19.68 4.68
C GLU A 462 -2.01 -18.37 4.40
N PHE A 463 -2.68 -17.23 4.49
CA PHE A 463 -2.04 -15.93 4.30
C PHE A 463 -1.10 -15.58 5.46
N VAL A 464 -1.46 -15.93 6.70
CA VAL A 464 -0.58 -15.81 7.87
C VAL A 464 0.67 -16.68 7.67
N ASP A 465 0.52 -17.94 7.24
CA ASP A 465 1.65 -18.84 6.96
C ASP A 465 2.54 -18.31 5.83
N ALA A 466 1.95 -17.75 4.76
CA ALA A 466 2.70 -17.10 3.69
C ALA A 466 3.48 -15.88 4.20
N SER A 467 2.85 -15.05 5.06
CA SER A 467 3.48 -13.87 5.66
C SER A 467 4.66 -14.26 6.56
N VAL A 468 4.54 -15.33 7.33
CA VAL A 468 5.65 -15.92 8.10
C VAL A 468 6.78 -16.35 7.18
N ALA A 469 6.48 -17.01 6.06
CA ALA A 469 7.51 -17.44 5.10
C ALA A 469 8.27 -16.24 4.51
N PHE A 470 7.57 -15.14 4.13
CA PHE A 470 8.22 -13.93 3.63
C PHE A 470 9.05 -13.25 4.71
N ALA A 471 8.56 -13.18 5.95
CA ALA A 471 9.31 -12.65 7.08
C ALA A 471 10.60 -13.44 7.34
N ASN A 472 10.54 -14.76 7.19
CA ASN A 472 11.68 -15.67 7.36
C ASN A 472 12.68 -15.68 6.19
N GLY A 473 12.47 -14.81 5.18
CA GLY A 473 13.42 -14.62 4.09
C GLY A 473 13.02 -15.25 2.75
N LYS A 474 11.83 -15.87 2.64
CA LYS A 474 11.32 -16.24 1.31
C LYS A 474 11.18 -14.96 0.46
N PRO A 475 11.83 -14.90 -0.72
CA PRO A 475 11.69 -13.72 -1.57
C PRO A 475 10.28 -13.63 -2.17
N THR A 476 9.73 -12.42 -2.25
CA THR A 476 8.52 -12.13 -3.02
C THR A 476 8.81 -12.18 -4.52
N CYS A 477 7.75 -12.26 -5.35
CA CYS A 477 7.90 -12.17 -6.80
C CYS A 477 8.61 -10.87 -7.24
N ASN A 478 8.35 -9.75 -6.57
CA ASN A 478 9.04 -8.49 -6.85
C ASN A 478 10.54 -8.57 -6.59
N GLU A 479 10.94 -9.17 -5.47
CA GLU A 479 12.36 -9.37 -5.14
C GLU A 479 13.04 -10.31 -6.12
N GLN A 480 12.39 -11.41 -6.54
CA GLN A 480 12.93 -12.36 -7.52
C GLN A 480 13.14 -11.72 -8.90
N ASN A 481 12.34 -10.71 -9.27
CA ASN A 481 12.44 -9.99 -10.54
C ASN A 481 13.25 -8.69 -10.43
N ASP A 482 13.80 -8.37 -9.25
CA ASP A 482 14.49 -7.11 -8.93
C ASP A 482 13.64 -5.86 -9.25
N PHE A 483 12.33 -5.95 -9.01
CA PHE A 483 11.40 -4.81 -9.11
C PHE A 483 11.42 -4.06 -7.78
N ARG A 484 12.28 -3.06 -7.67
CA ARG A 484 12.51 -2.25 -6.47
C ARG A 484 12.59 -0.79 -6.85
N GLU A 485 11.51 -0.08 -6.63
CA GLU A 485 11.39 1.30 -7.06
C GLU A 485 11.17 2.24 -5.87
N LEU A 486 11.61 3.48 -6.04
CA LEU A 486 11.42 4.58 -5.11
C LEU A 486 10.70 5.71 -5.83
N ALA A 487 9.57 6.15 -5.27
CA ALA A 487 8.90 7.36 -5.69
C ALA A 487 8.57 8.25 -4.49
N ILE A 488 8.82 9.54 -4.63
CA ILE A 488 8.63 10.53 -3.57
C ILE A 488 7.54 11.51 -4.01
N PHE A 489 6.62 11.84 -3.10
CA PHE A 489 5.55 12.78 -3.38
C PHE A 489 6.12 14.15 -3.72
N LYS A 490 5.73 14.66 -4.88
CA LYS A 490 6.16 15.93 -5.43
C LYS A 490 4.95 16.70 -5.98
N SER A 491 4.83 17.95 -5.60
CA SER A 491 3.72 18.82 -6.04
C SER A 491 4.17 20.20 -6.51
N GLY A 492 5.42 20.58 -6.28
CA GLY A 492 5.88 21.94 -6.44
C GLY A 492 6.69 22.21 -7.70
N VAL A 493 7.25 23.40 -7.72
CA VAL A 493 8.05 23.94 -8.83
C VAL A 493 9.47 23.41 -8.80
N THR A 494 10.03 23.15 -9.97
CA THR A 494 11.46 22.85 -10.16
C THR A 494 12.18 24.11 -10.65
N LEU A 495 13.35 24.43 -10.07
CA LEU A 495 14.23 25.55 -10.49
C LEU A 495 14.74 25.34 -11.91
#